data_966aa0494c377bcd60928591d159cc05
#
_entry.id   966aa0494c377bcd60928591d159cc05
#
_cell.length_a   1.000
_cell.length_b   1.000
_cell.length_c   1.000
_cell.angle_alpha   90.00
_cell.angle_beta   90.00
_cell.angle_gamma   90.00
#
_symmetry.space_group_name_H-M   'P 1'
#
loop_
_entity.id
_entity.type
_entity.pdbx_description
1 polymer ?
#
loop_
_entity_poly.entity_id
_entity_poly.type
_entity_poly.pdbx_seq_one_letter_code
_entity_poly.pdbx_strand_id
1 'polypeptide(L)'
;TIMTKKASRDYHEIKSLTENASHEIQTPLAIIRSRLELLSQSENLKEDQMNAIQSISETTNRLSKLNQSLILLTKIDNRQFKETEGVNVSLLLHRHLNNYEELFHAKEISITKNITEDVMLTMNETLAEILIVNLLINAIKHNIEKGTLTIELNKNYLSIANTGKILNTNPAIYFERFKKESTANDAMGLGLSIVKKICDTYHFTISYT
;
A
#
# COMPACT_ATOMS: atom_id res chain seq x y z
N THR A 1 -0.16 20.55 -32.72
CA THR A 1 -0.73 19.53 -33.65
C THR A 1 -2.01 18.98 -33.05
N ILE A 2 -2.99 18.59 -33.90
CA ILE A 2 -4.34 18.11 -33.46
C ILE A 2 -4.26 16.93 -32.51
N MET A 3 -3.33 15.98 -32.75
CA MET A 3 -3.10 14.80 -31.89
C MET A 3 -2.67 15.15 -30.47
N THR A 4 -1.80 16.13 -30.28
CA THR A 4 -1.34 16.56 -28.94
C THR A 4 -2.45 17.25 -28.15
N LYS A 5 -3.35 17.99 -28.81
CA LYS A 5 -4.50 18.62 -28.16
C LYS A 5 -5.55 17.57 -27.72
N LYS A 6 -5.79 16.55 -28.55
CA LYS A 6 -6.71 15.45 -28.21
C LYS A 6 -6.19 14.66 -27.01
N ALA A 7 -4.92 14.22 -27.05
CA ALA A 7 -4.29 13.49 -25.93
C ALA A 7 -4.28 14.30 -24.62
N SER A 8 -4.06 15.63 -24.69
CA SER A 8 -4.13 16.49 -23.51
C SER A 8 -5.55 16.61 -22.96
N ARG A 9 -6.56 16.67 -23.83
CA ARG A 9 -7.97 16.75 -23.43
C ARG A 9 -8.42 15.44 -22.79
N ASP A 10 -8.13 14.31 -23.42
CA ASP A 10 -8.45 12.96 -22.90
C ASP A 10 -7.79 12.73 -21.53
N TYR A 11 -6.54 13.20 -21.36
CA TYR A 11 -5.83 13.19 -20.09
C TYR A 11 -6.55 13.99 -18.99
N HIS A 12 -6.96 15.22 -19.28
CA HIS A 12 -7.67 16.08 -18.32
C HIS A 12 -9.05 15.51 -17.97
N GLU A 13 -9.74 14.93 -18.95
CA GLU A 13 -11.04 14.30 -18.75
C GLU A 13 -10.95 13.07 -17.85
N ILE A 14 -9.99 12.17 -18.09
CA ILE A 14 -9.73 11.00 -17.24
C ILE A 14 -9.31 11.43 -15.83
N LYS A 15 -8.46 12.46 -15.70
CA LYS A 15 -8.05 13.02 -14.42
C LYS A 15 -9.24 13.51 -13.61
N SER A 16 -10.05 14.39 -14.20
CA SER A 16 -11.25 14.95 -13.57
C SER A 16 -12.26 13.86 -13.20
N LEU A 17 -12.50 12.90 -14.09
CA LEU A 17 -13.39 11.76 -13.82
C LEU A 17 -12.90 10.92 -12.63
N THR A 18 -11.60 10.63 -12.57
CA THR A 18 -11.03 9.83 -11.48
C THR A 18 -11.09 10.57 -10.14
N GLU A 19 -10.77 11.88 -10.13
CA GLU A 19 -10.82 12.69 -8.92
C GLU A 19 -12.27 12.84 -8.42
N ASN A 20 -13.21 13.12 -9.31
CA ASN A 20 -14.63 13.25 -8.96
C ASN A 20 -15.23 11.92 -8.48
N ALA A 21 -15.01 10.81 -9.21
CA ALA A 21 -15.50 9.50 -8.81
C ALA A 21 -14.94 9.07 -7.44
N SER A 22 -13.71 9.49 -7.14
CA SER A 22 -13.09 9.25 -5.83
C SER A 22 -13.83 9.90 -4.69
N HIS A 23 -14.12 11.19 -4.83
CA HIS A 23 -14.86 11.95 -3.82
C HIS A 23 -16.29 11.44 -3.68
N GLU A 24 -16.96 11.12 -4.80
CA GLU A 24 -18.30 10.56 -4.83
C GLU A 24 -18.42 9.19 -4.12
N ILE A 25 -17.35 8.38 -4.11
CA ILE A 25 -17.31 7.10 -3.40
C ILE A 25 -16.84 7.28 -1.94
N GLN A 26 -15.89 8.18 -1.67
CA GLN A 26 -15.37 8.37 -0.31
C GLN A 26 -16.41 8.97 0.63
N THR A 27 -17.23 9.90 0.14
CA THR A 27 -18.26 10.55 0.95
C THR A 27 -19.28 9.57 1.55
N PRO A 28 -19.97 8.71 0.77
CA PRO A 28 -20.91 7.75 1.35
C PRO A 28 -20.21 6.73 2.26
N LEU A 29 -18.99 6.30 1.96
CA LEU A 29 -18.23 5.40 2.84
C LEU A 29 -17.89 6.07 4.18
N ALA A 30 -17.56 7.36 4.20
CA ALA A 30 -17.33 8.11 5.43
C ALA A 30 -18.62 8.24 6.27
N ILE A 31 -19.76 8.47 5.63
CA ILE A 31 -21.07 8.51 6.30
C ILE A 31 -21.40 7.16 6.91
N ILE A 32 -21.23 6.06 6.16
CA ILE A 32 -21.47 4.69 6.68
C ILE A 32 -20.60 4.44 7.90
N ARG A 33 -19.30 4.75 7.83
CA ARG A 33 -18.36 4.57 8.95
C ARG A 33 -18.79 5.37 10.19
N SER A 34 -19.12 6.65 10.02
CA SER A 34 -19.61 7.49 11.13
C SER A 34 -20.88 6.93 11.78
N ARG A 35 -21.81 6.37 10.97
CA ARG A 35 -23.02 5.74 11.49
C ARG A 35 -22.74 4.45 12.25
N LEU A 36 -21.79 3.64 11.77
CA LEU A 36 -21.36 2.43 12.47
C LEU A 36 -20.65 2.76 13.78
N GLU A 37 -19.82 3.79 13.83
CA GLU A 37 -19.18 4.28 15.05
C GLU A 37 -20.23 4.71 16.09
N LEU A 38 -21.26 5.45 15.69
CA LEU A 38 -22.36 5.83 16.57
C LEU A 38 -23.14 4.60 17.05
N LEU A 39 -23.46 3.66 16.17
CA LEU A 39 -24.16 2.43 16.54
C LEU A 39 -23.34 1.59 17.52
N SER A 40 -22.02 1.50 17.36
CA SER A 40 -21.14 0.72 18.25
C SER A 40 -21.08 1.28 19.68
N GLN A 41 -21.43 2.56 19.88
CA GLN A 41 -21.51 3.21 21.21
C GLN A 41 -22.87 3.04 21.90
N SER A 42 -23.83 2.38 21.26
CA SER A 42 -25.16 2.18 21.84
C SER A 42 -25.09 1.20 23.02
N GLU A 43 -25.73 1.58 24.13
CA GLU A 43 -25.90 0.68 25.26
C GLU A 43 -26.87 -0.46 24.89
N ASN A 44 -26.62 -1.67 25.38
CA ASN A 44 -27.46 -2.86 25.17
C ASN A 44 -27.44 -3.49 23.76
N LEU A 45 -26.36 -3.36 23.00
CA LEU A 45 -26.17 -4.16 21.78
C LEU A 45 -26.06 -5.64 22.12
N LYS A 46 -26.87 -6.45 21.41
CA LYS A 46 -26.72 -7.91 21.46
C LYS A 46 -25.45 -8.33 20.72
N GLU A 47 -24.91 -9.50 21.06
CA GLU A 47 -23.67 -10.03 20.48
C GLU A 47 -23.78 -10.17 18.94
N ASP A 48 -24.91 -10.63 18.42
CA ASP A 48 -25.18 -10.73 16.99
C ASP A 48 -25.16 -9.37 16.29
N GLN A 49 -25.71 -8.33 16.94
CA GLN A 49 -25.67 -6.96 16.42
C GLN A 49 -24.25 -6.38 16.43
N MET A 50 -23.49 -6.63 17.49
CA MET A 50 -22.09 -6.19 17.60
C MET A 50 -21.22 -6.83 16.50
N ASN A 51 -21.38 -8.14 16.28
CA ASN A 51 -20.71 -8.87 15.21
C ASN A 51 -21.09 -8.35 13.82
N ALA A 52 -22.36 -8.00 13.60
CA ALA A 52 -22.82 -7.41 12.34
C ALA A 52 -22.20 -6.02 12.12
N ILE A 53 -22.18 -5.15 13.12
CA ILE A 53 -21.56 -3.82 13.06
C ILE A 53 -20.09 -3.93 12.74
N GLN A 54 -19.36 -4.83 13.41
CA GLN A 54 -17.95 -5.08 13.15
C GLN A 54 -17.72 -5.54 11.71
N SER A 55 -18.47 -6.53 11.23
CA SER A 55 -18.33 -7.04 9.85
C SER A 55 -18.58 -5.96 8.79
N ILE A 56 -19.60 -5.11 8.99
CA ILE A 56 -19.89 -4.00 8.07
C ILE A 56 -18.78 -2.95 8.13
N SER A 57 -18.27 -2.65 9.33
CA SER A 57 -17.15 -1.71 9.52
C SER A 57 -15.88 -2.18 8.80
N GLU A 58 -15.50 -3.45 8.96
CA GLU A 58 -14.37 -4.07 8.26
C GLU A 58 -14.54 -4.01 6.74
N THR A 59 -15.75 -4.34 6.24
CA THR A 59 -16.07 -4.29 4.81
C THR A 59 -15.98 -2.86 4.27
N THR A 60 -16.51 -1.87 4.99
CA THR A 60 -16.47 -0.45 4.61
C THR A 60 -15.03 0.07 4.58
N ASN A 61 -14.22 -0.27 5.58
CA ASN A 61 -12.81 0.09 5.62
C ASN A 61 -12.04 -0.55 4.45
N ARG A 62 -12.37 -1.80 4.11
CA ARG A 62 -11.79 -2.49 2.95
C ARG A 62 -12.15 -1.80 1.64
N LEU A 63 -13.41 -1.40 1.44
CA LEU A 63 -13.84 -0.66 0.25
C LEU A 63 -13.14 0.69 0.15
N SER A 64 -12.98 1.43 1.26
CA SER A 64 -12.25 2.70 1.29
C SER A 64 -10.80 2.53 0.85
N LYS A 65 -10.08 1.54 1.40
CA LYS A 65 -8.69 1.26 1.03
C LYS A 65 -8.56 0.83 -0.44
N LEU A 66 -9.51 0.02 -0.93
CA LEU A 66 -9.56 -0.41 -2.33
C LEU A 66 -9.72 0.78 -3.27
N ASN A 67 -10.68 1.66 -2.98
CA ASN A 67 -10.91 2.88 -3.76
C ASN A 67 -9.65 3.77 -3.77
N GLN A 68 -9.04 4.04 -2.60
CA GLN A 68 -7.80 4.82 -2.51
C GLN A 68 -6.66 4.21 -3.34
N SER A 69 -6.51 2.89 -3.32
CA SER A 69 -5.47 2.19 -4.07
C SER A 69 -5.69 2.28 -5.58
N LEU A 70 -6.95 2.17 -6.05
CA LEU A 70 -7.29 2.31 -7.47
C LEU A 70 -7.05 3.73 -7.97
N ILE A 71 -7.40 4.73 -7.15
CA ILE A 71 -7.12 6.13 -7.44
C ILE A 71 -5.62 6.39 -7.57
N LEU A 72 -4.85 5.89 -6.60
CA LEU A 72 -3.40 6.02 -6.60
C LEU A 72 -2.79 5.42 -7.87
N LEU A 73 -3.19 4.18 -8.23
CA LEU A 73 -2.74 3.53 -9.46
C LEU A 73 -3.08 4.37 -10.70
N THR A 74 -4.30 4.93 -10.75
CA THR A 74 -4.71 5.80 -11.87
C THR A 74 -3.89 7.10 -11.91
N LYS A 75 -3.59 7.70 -10.75
CA LYS A 75 -2.72 8.89 -10.66
C LYS A 75 -1.30 8.61 -11.15
N ILE A 76 -0.75 7.43 -10.81
CA ILE A 76 0.59 7.01 -11.28
C ILE A 76 0.56 6.76 -12.79
N ASP A 77 -0.46 6.02 -13.28
CA ASP A 77 -0.66 5.75 -14.72
C ASP A 77 -0.73 7.04 -15.55
N ASN A 78 -1.41 8.06 -15.01
CA ASN A 78 -1.56 9.37 -15.64
C ASN A 78 -0.40 10.34 -15.34
N ARG A 79 0.72 9.86 -14.77
CA ARG A 79 1.93 10.66 -14.47
C ARG A 79 1.61 11.95 -13.71
N GLN A 80 0.71 11.89 -12.72
CA GLN A 80 0.31 13.08 -11.94
C GLN A 80 1.36 13.47 -10.90
N PHE A 81 2.30 12.60 -10.56
CA PHE A 81 3.42 12.85 -9.66
C PHE A 81 4.61 13.41 -10.46
N LYS A 82 4.58 14.72 -10.75
CA LYS A 82 5.56 15.38 -11.63
C LYS A 82 6.81 15.86 -10.91
N GLU A 83 6.67 16.25 -9.64
CA GLU A 83 7.77 16.77 -8.85
C GLU A 83 8.69 15.61 -8.44
N THR A 84 9.96 15.73 -8.78
CA THR A 84 10.99 14.79 -8.38
C THR A 84 12.11 15.57 -7.69
N GLU A 85 12.61 15.02 -6.60
CA GLU A 85 13.68 15.60 -5.79
C GLU A 85 14.63 14.51 -5.30
N GLY A 86 15.69 14.90 -4.65
CA GLY A 86 16.61 13.97 -3.99
C GLY A 86 15.98 13.45 -2.69
N VAL A 87 15.47 12.22 -2.68
CA VAL A 87 14.90 11.57 -1.50
C VAL A 87 15.96 10.73 -0.81
N ASN A 88 16.20 10.97 0.48
CA ASN A 88 17.04 10.10 1.31
C ASN A 88 16.28 8.86 1.73
N VAL A 89 16.48 7.76 0.99
CA VAL A 89 15.77 6.50 1.22
C VAL A 89 16.17 5.84 2.54
N SER A 90 17.41 6.06 2.99
CA SER A 90 17.89 5.53 4.28
C SER A 90 17.11 6.14 5.44
N LEU A 91 16.99 7.47 5.46
CA LEU A 91 16.20 8.18 6.49
C LEU A 91 14.72 7.80 6.44
N LEU A 92 14.16 7.69 5.24
CA LEU A 92 12.77 7.31 5.04
C LEU A 92 12.49 5.89 5.58
N LEU A 93 13.40 4.97 5.32
CA LEU A 93 13.32 3.59 5.80
C LEU A 93 13.44 3.51 7.32
N HIS A 94 14.39 4.22 7.93
CA HIS A 94 14.53 4.30 9.39
C HIS A 94 13.27 4.86 10.05
N ARG A 95 12.70 5.95 9.52
CA ARG A 95 11.48 6.56 10.02
C ARG A 95 10.31 5.55 10.04
N HIS A 96 10.09 4.83 8.95
CA HIS A 96 9.01 3.85 8.91
C HIS A 96 9.27 2.61 9.75
N LEU A 97 10.51 2.15 9.87
CA LEU A 97 10.84 1.05 10.78
C LEU A 97 10.55 1.40 12.24
N ASN A 98 10.84 2.63 12.66
CA ASN A 98 10.50 3.10 14.01
C ASN A 98 8.97 3.20 14.20
N ASN A 99 8.24 3.68 13.19
CA ASN A 99 6.77 3.77 13.25
C ASN A 99 6.08 2.40 13.38
N TYR A 100 6.71 1.33 12.93
CA TYR A 100 6.17 -0.04 13.03
C TYR A 100 6.77 -0.87 14.17
N GLU A 101 7.58 -0.29 15.05
CA GLU A 101 8.26 -0.98 16.13
C GLU A 101 7.28 -1.75 17.05
N GLU A 102 6.17 -1.12 17.42
CA GLU A 102 5.11 -1.76 18.21
C GLU A 102 4.50 -2.99 17.52
N LEU A 103 4.33 -2.94 16.19
CA LEU A 103 3.82 -4.08 15.42
C LEU A 103 4.82 -5.23 15.36
N PHE A 104 6.12 -4.92 15.27
CA PHE A 104 7.16 -5.93 15.33
C PHE A 104 7.20 -6.61 16.70
N HIS A 105 7.10 -5.82 17.77
CA HIS A 105 7.04 -6.34 19.13
C HIS A 105 5.80 -7.19 19.38
N ALA A 106 4.62 -6.74 18.93
CA ALA A 106 3.36 -7.47 19.09
C ALA A 106 3.36 -8.84 18.41
N LYS A 107 4.13 -8.99 17.32
CA LYS A 107 4.31 -10.27 16.60
C LYS A 107 5.60 -11.01 16.98
N GLU A 108 6.37 -10.49 17.91
CA GLU A 108 7.69 -11.02 18.31
C GLU A 108 8.65 -11.20 17.11
N ILE A 109 8.60 -10.29 16.11
CA ILE A 109 9.45 -10.34 14.92
C ILE A 109 10.84 -9.80 15.25
N SER A 110 11.87 -10.62 15.00
CA SER A 110 13.28 -10.22 15.11
C SER A 110 13.73 -9.49 13.85
N ILE A 111 14.32 -8.29 13.98
CA ILE A 111 14.71 -7.46 12.84
C ILE A 111 16.24 -7.40 12.73
N THR A 112 16.75 -7.71 11.53
CA THR A 112 18.15 -7.46 11.14
C THR A 112 18.19 -6.33 10.12
N LYS A 113 18.99 -5.30 10.39
CA LYS A 113 19.11 -4.09 9.55
C LYS A 113 20.55 -3.96 9.05
N ASN A 114 20.74 -3.90 7.74
CA ASN A 114 21.98 -3.55 7.08
C ASN A 114 21.70 -2.42 6.08
N ILE A 115 21.63 -1.20 6.61
CA ILE A 115 21.20 -0.01 5.87
C ILE A 115 22.40 0.91 5.70
N THR A 116 22.84 1.08 4.45
CA THR A 116 23.83 2.11 4.11
C THR A 116 23.19 3.48 4.27
N GLU A 117 23.87 4.38 4.98
CA GLU A 117 23.39 5.75 5.19
C GLU A 117 23.47 6.58 3.91
N ASP A 118 22.66 7.63 3.84
CA ASP A 118 22.65 8.63 2.76
C ASP A 118 22.47 8.06 1.34
N VAL A 119 21.68 6.99 1.21
CA VAL A 119 21.27 6.50 -0.11
C VAL A 119 20.21 7.44 -0.67
N MET A 120 20.59 8.22 -1.70
CA MET A 120 19.73 9.19 -2.36
C MET A 120 19.16 8.64 -3.66
N LEU A 121 17.85 8.83 -3.87
CA LEU A 121 17.17 8.55 -5.15
C LEU A 121 16.46 9.81 -5.64
N THR A 122 16.52 10.06 -6.95
CA THR A 122 15.74 11.14 -7.58
C THR A 122 14.35 10.60 -7.92
N MET A 123 13.35 10.95 -7.10
CA MET A 123 11.97 10.53 -7.31
C MET A 123 10.99 11.43 -6.55
N ASN A 124 9.70 11.24 -6.76
CA ASN A 124 8.68 11.92 -5.95
C ASN A 124 8.68 11.34 -4.54
N GLU A 125 8.76 12.20 -3.51
CA GLU A 125 8.84 11.77 -2.10
C GLU A 125 7.63 10.94 -1.68
N THR A 126 6.42 11.36 -2.06
CA THR A 126 5.19 10.60 -1.76
C THR A 126 5.22 9.19 -2.34
N LEU A 127 5.73 9.02 -3.58
CA LEU A 127 5.85 7.70 -4.19
C LEU A 127 6.94 6.85 -3.54
N ALA A 128 8.04 7.47 -3.09
CA ALA A 128 9.07 6.78 -2.31
C ALA A 128 8.50 6.25 -0.99
N GLU A 129 7.74 7.09 -0.30
CA GLU A 129 7.08 6.72 0.96
C GLU A 129 6.08 5.57 0.77
N ILE A 130 5.21 5.67 -0.25
CA ILE A 130 4.25 4.61 -0.60
C ILE A 130 4.95 3.30 -0.94
N LEU A 131 6.06 3.35 -1.68
CA LEU A 131 6.87 2.19 -2.03
C LEU A 131 7.36 1.46 -0.76
N ILE A 132 8.04 2.19 0.13
CA ILE A 132 8.62 1.64 1.37
C ILE A 132 7.53 1.09 2.28
N VAL A 133 6.45 1.86 2.50
CA VAL A 133 5.33 1.45 3.35
C VAL A 133 4.68 0.17 2.85
N ASN A 134 4.41 0.04 1.54
CA ASN A 134 3.81 -1.17 0.99
C ASN A 134 4.73 -2.39 1.13
N LEU A 135 6.04 -2.23 0.94
CA LEU A 135 7.00 -3.31 1.13
C LEU A 135 7.09 -3.75 2.60
N LEU A 136 7.18 -2.81 3.53
CA LEU A 136 7.25 -3.11 4.97
C LEU A 136 5.95 -3.75 5.48
N ILE A 137 4.79 -3.20 5.13
CA ILE A 137 3.49 -3.77 5.53
C ILE A 137 3.32 -5.18 4.94
N ASN A 138 3.76 -5.41 3.70
CA ASN A 138 3.74 -6.73 3.10
C ASN A 138 4.60 -7.72 3.91
N ALA A 139 5.82 -7.34 4.25
CA ALA A 139 6.74 -8.17 5.03
C ALA A 139 6.23 -8.45 6.46
N ILE A 140 5.59 -7.48 7.12
CA ILE A 140 4.99 -7.65 8.45
C ILE A 140 3.76 -8.57 8.38
N LYS A 141 2.90 -8.35 7.38
CA LYS A 141 1.63 -9.06 7.24
C LYS A 141 1.82 -10.53 6.91
N HIS A 142 2.78 -10.84 6.06
CA HIS A 142 3.07 -12.19 5.60
C HIS A 142 4.16 -12.89 6.42
N ASN A 143 4.67 -12.23 7.48
CA ASN A 143 5.54 -12.88 8.46
C ASN A 143 4.75 -13.84 9.35
N ILE A 144 5.46 -14.83 9.88
CA ILE A 144 4.97 -15.69 10.96
C ILE A 144 5.25 -15.05 12.32
N GLU A 145 4.53 -15.46 13.35
CA GLU A 145 4.86 -15.11 14.74
C GLU A 145 6.26 -15.62 15.10
N LYS A 146 7.01 -14.80 15.84
CA LYS A 146 8.41 -15.07 16.20
C LYS A 146 9.33 -15.25 14.98
N GLY A 147 8.92 -14.69 13.85
CA GLY A 147 9.69 -14.76 12.62
C GLY A 147 10.81 -13.72 12.56
N THR A 148 11.45 -13.63 11.41
CA THR A 148 12.55 -12.70 11.15
C THR A 148 12.19 -11.75 10.02
N LEU A 149 12.72 -10.53 10.07
CA LEU A 149 12.69 -9.54 9.00
C LEU A 149 14.12 -9.05 8.77
N THR A 150 14.64 -9.29 7.57
CA THR A 150 15.96 -8.80 7.17
C THR A 150 15.80 -7.68 6.15
N ILE A 151 16.46 -6.56 6.39
CA ILE A 151 16.40 -5.39 5.54
C ILE A 151 17.82 -5.01 5.14
N GLU A 152 18.05 -4.94 3.84
CA GLU A 152 19.33 -4.53 3.26
C GLU A 152 19.10 -3.37 2.29
N LEU A 153 19.77 -2.26 2.51
CA LEU A 153 19.78 -1.11 1.61
C LEU A 153 21.23 -0.71 1.28
N ASN A 154 21.52 -0.61 0.00
CA ASN A 154 22.74 -0.02 -0.50
C ASN A 154 22.45 0.82 -1.76
N LYS A 155 23.49 1.37 -2.39
CA LYS A 155 23.33 2.23 -3.58
C LYS A 155 22.72 1.51 -4.79
N ASN A 156 22.68 0.18 -4.80
CA ASN A 156 22.25 -0.61 -5.96
C ASN A 156 20.88 -1.26 -5.75
N TYR A 157 20.52 -1.60 -4.51
CA TYR A 157 19.26 -2.30 -4.23
C TYR A 157 18.74 -2.04 -2.81
N LEU A 158 17.43 -2.21 -2.65
CA LEU A 158 16.72 -2.44 -1.40
C LEU A 158 16.17 -3.86 -1.41
N SER A 159 16.53 -4.65 -0.41
CA SER A 159 15.99 -6.00 -0.17
C SER A 159 15.25 -6.02 1.17
N ILE A 160 14.06 -6.61 1.17
CA ILE A 160 13.25 -6.84 2.37
C ILE A 160 12.82 -8.30 2.34
N ALA A 161 13.38 -9.11 3.24
CA ALA A 161 13.11 -10.53 3.34
C ALA A 161 12.47 -10.85 4.69
N ASN A 162 11.41 -11.64 4.69
CA ASN A 162 10.71 -12.09 5.89
C ASN A 162 10.55 -13.61 5.89
N THR A 163 10.51 -14.20 7.08
CA THR A 163 10.01 -15.56 7.22
C THR A 163 8.53 -15.60 6.88
N GLY A 164 8.09 -16.67 6.24
CA GLY A 164 6.71 -16.79 5.80
C GLY A 164 6.37 -18.21 5.37
N LYS A 165 5.17 -18.41 4.87
CA LYS A 165 4.77 -19.67 4.25
C LYS A 165 5.48 -19.84 2.92
N ILE A 166 5.82 -21.10 2.58
CA ILE A 166 6.39 -21.41 1.27
C ILE A 166 5.37 -21.10 0.19
N LEU A 167 5.77 -20.33 -0.81
CA LEU A 167 4.92 -20.02 -1.96
C LEU A 167 4.87 -21.21 -2.91
N ASN A 168 3.65 -21.66 -3.22
CA ASN A 168 3.43 -22.79 -4.14
C ASN A 168 3.23 -22.36 -5.60
N THR A 169 3.31 -21.06 -5.86
CA THR A 169 3.05 -20.44 -7.17
C THR A 169 4.19 -19.53 -7.57
N ASN A 170 4.28 -19.21 -8.88
CA ASN A 170 5.27 -18.26 -9.37
C ASN A 170 5.09 -16.89 -8.65
N PRO A 171 6.09 -16.40 -7.91
CA PRO A 171 5.97 -15.15 -7.15
C PRO A 171 5.63 -13.93 -8.01
N ALA A 172 5.96 -13.94 -9.32
CA ALA A 172 5.67 -12.82 -10.22
C ALA A 172 4.17 -12.48 -10.33
N ILE A 173 3.28 -13.45 -10.08
CA ILE A 173 1.83 -13.21 -10.12
C ILE A 173 1.35 -12.24 -9.04
N TYR A 174 2.07 -12.12 -7.91
CA TYR A 174 1.69 -11.22 -6.82
C TYR A 174 1.89 -9.73 -7.14
N PHE A 175 2.56 -9.42 -8.24
CA PHE A 175 2.61 -8.06 -8.79
C PHE A 175 1.37 -7.71 -9.63
N GLU A 176 0.53 -8.70 -9.97
CA GLU A 176 -0.73 -8.44 -10.64
C GLU A 176 -1.78 -7.92 -9.66
N ARG A 177 -2.72 -7.10 -10.16
CA ARG A 177 -3.80 -6.55 -9.33
C ARG A 177 -4.72 -7.66 -8.83
N PHE A 178 -5.13 -7.59 -7.55
CA PHE A 178 -6.06 -8.52 -6.89
C PHE A 178 -5.54 -9.95 -6.72
N LYS A 179 -4.27 -10.20 -6.98
CA LYS A 179 -3.66 -11.50 -6.71
C LYS A 179 -3.24 -11.63 -5.25
N LYS A 180 -3.60 -12.73 -4.64
CA LYS A 180 -3.28 -13.09 -3.26
C LYS A 180 -3.27 -14.61 -3.12
N GLU A 181 -2.48 -15.14 -2.20
CA GLU A 181 -2.36 -16.57 -1.95
C GLU A 181 -3.52 -17.14 -1.13
N SER A 182 -4.14 -16.35 -0.29
CA SER A 182 -5.18 -16.81 0.62
C SER A 182 -6.50 -16.06 0.44
N THR A 183 -7.59 -16.75 0.80
CA THR A 183 -8.92 -16.17 0.97
C THR A 183 -9.05 -15.30 2.22
N ALA A 184 -7.96 -15.10 2.98
CA ALA A 184 -7.95 -14.24 4.16
C ALA A 184 -8.48 -12.85 3.82
N ASN A 185 -9.49 -12.42 4.57
CA ASN A 185 -10.30 -11.23 4.27
C ASN A 185 -9.51 -9.91 4.19
N ASP A 186 -8.31 -9.84 4.75
CA ASP A 186 -7.57 -8.60 4.92
C ASP A 186 -6.64 -8.20 3.77
N ALA A 187 -6.37 -9.08 2.80
CA ALA A 187 -5.46 -8.76 1.69
C ALA A 187 -6.26 -8.38 0.44
N MET A 188 -6.10 -7.17 -0.05
CA MET A 188 -6.72 -6.71 -1.31
C MET A 188 -5.92 -7.10 -2.55
N GLY A 189 -4.66 -7.52 -2.38
CA GLY A 189 -3.77 -7.85 -3.50
C GLY A 189 -3.41 -6.63 -4.36
N LEU A 190 -3.35 -5.43 -3.77
CA LEU A 190 -3.00 -4.19 -4.49
C LEU A 190 -1.64 -3.62 -4.07
N GLY A 191 -1.11 -3.95 -2.89
CA GLY A 191 0.14 -3.35 -2.39
C GLY A 191 1.33 -3.61 -3.32
N LEU A 192 1.59 -4.87 -3.70
CA LEU A 192 2.68 -5.20 -4.60
C LEU A 192 2.45 -4.71 -6.04
N SER A 193 1.21 -4.60 -6.51
CA SER A 193 0.93 -4.00 -7.81
C SER A 193 1.18 -2.49 -7.82
N ILE A 194 0.97 -1.79 -6.71
CA ILE A 194 1.37 -0.39 -6.53
C ILE A 194 2.90 -0.28 -6.56
N VAL A 195 3.59 -1.13 -5.79
CA VAL A 195 5.06 -1.20 -5.78
C VAL A 195 5.61 -1.40 -7.20
N LYS A 196 5.08 -2.40 -7.92
CA LYS A 196 5.46 -2.66 -9.32
C LYS A 196 5.25 -1.44 -10.20
N LYS A 197 4.12 -0.77 -10.07
CA LYS A 197 3.79 0.41 -10.86
C LYS A 197 4.74 1.58 -10.60
N ILE A 198 5.12 1.82 -9.34
CA ILE A 198 6.11 2.82 -8.97
C ILE A 198 7.48 2.44 -9.56
N CYS A 199 7.90 1.17 -9.40
CA CYS A 199 9.17 0.69 -9.98
C CYS A 199 9.21 0.90 -11.50
N ASP A 200 8.13 0.56 -12.22
CA ASP A 200 8.05 0.77 -13.67
C ASP A 200 8.15 2.25 -14.06
N THR A 201 7.57 3.15 -13.24
CA THR A 201 7.61 4.60 -13.48
C THR A 201 9.03 5.17 -13.38
N TYR A 202 9.84 4.64 -12.47
CA TYR A 202 11.23 5.06 -12.24
C TYR A 202 12.27 4.11 -12.87
N HIS A 203 11.83 3.14 -13.67
CA HIS A 203 12.68 2.14 -14.35
C HIS A 203 13.51 1.30 -13.37
N PHE A 204 12.97 1.05 -12.16
CA PHE A 204 13.59 0.12 -11.23
C PHE A 204 13.21 -1.32 -11.57
N THR A 205 14.18 -2.22 -11.44
CA THR A 205 13.92 -3.65 -11.52
C THR A 205 13.34 -4.13 -10.18
N ILE A 206 12.29 -4.94 -10.22
CA ILE A 206 11.72 -5.57 -9.03
C ILE A 206 11.60 -7.07 -9.24
N SER A 207 11.95 -7.83 -8.20
CA SER A 207 11.79 -9.28 -8.14
C SER A 207 11.19 -9.69 -6.80
N TYR A 208 10.54 -10.84 -6.78
CA TYR A 208 10.03 -11.48 -5.58
C TYR A 208 10.45 -12.95 -5.61
N THR A 209 11.14 -13.41 -4.57
CA THR A 209 11.71 -14.76 -4.46
C THR A 209 11.21 -15.48 -3.21
#